data_54cf9b33122c4226ad0fdc2c9b43cf0f
#
_entry.id   54cf9b33122c4226ad0fdc2c9b43cf0f
#
_cell.length_a   1.000
_cell.length_b   1.000
_cell.length_c   1.000
_cell.angle_alpha   90.00
_cell.angle_beta   90.00
_cell.angle_gamma   90.00
#
_symmetry.space_group_name_H-M   'P 1'
#
loop_
_entity.id
_entity.type
_entity.pdbx_description
1 polymer ?
#
loop_
_entity_poly.entity_id
_entity_poly.type
_entity_poly.pdbx_seq_one_letter_code
_entity_poly.pdbx_strand_id
1 'polypeptide(L)'
;MIQKIDNATVREAVQQAYERCKNETGGKNADYIPYLANVPSNLFGIAACLPDGEVIAVGDTDYKFGIESVSKVPTAILAMNQYSAQEMLDKIGADATGLPFNSIMAILLENDHPSTPLVNAGAISACSMVKPVGDSDGNWKSIVGFIEGLAGSQVEVIDELYKSETATNFNNKSIAWLLKNYNRIYDDPDMSLDIYTRQCSIGVTAKQLATMAATIANGGVNPVTKQPVFKPELAPKIASLMATVGFYEHTGDWLFTTGLPAKTGVGGGIMGVVPGVMGVAAFAPPLDEAGNSVKAQKALAYVAGHLNLNIFGTTRCVMAEKEPAEA
;
A
#
# COMPACT_ATOMS: atom_id res chain seq x y z
N MET A 1 -12.88 15.37 -21.47
CA MET A 1 -13.50 14.24 -22.19
C MET A 1 -13.68 13.07 -21.24
N ILE A 2 -14.64 12.17 -21.50
CA ILE A 2 -14.87 10.94 -20.71
C ILE A 2 -14.53 9.76 -21.61
N GLN A 3 -13.67 8.87 -21.13
CA GLN A 3 -13.36 7.58 -21.76
C GLN A 3 -14.04 6.49 -20.93
N LYS A 4 -14.91 5.71 -21.55
CA LYS A 4 -15.52 4.53 -20.92
C LYS A 4 -14.68 3.30 -21.25
N ILE A 5 -14.39 2.49 -20.23
CA ILE A 5 -13.70 1.19 -20.36
C ILE A 5 -14.58 0.11 -19.75
N ASP A 6 -14.59 -1.06 -20.34
CA ASP A 6 -15.30 -2.24 -19.82
C ASP A 6 -14.34 -3.27 -19.21
N ASN A 7 -14.88 -4.30 -18.59
CA ASN A 7 -14.11 -5.35 -17.95
C ASN A 7 -13.23 -6.12 -18.96
N ALA A 8 -13.67 -6.26 -20.22
CA ALA A 8 -12.88 -6.93 -21.26
C ALA A 8 -11.64 -6.12 -21.62
N THR A 9 -11.76 -4.79 -21.78
CA THR A 9 -10.67 -3.87 -22.04
C THR A 9 -9.64 -3.91 -20.88
N VAL A 10 -10.08 -3.95 -19.62
CA VAL A 10 -9.19 -4.07 -18.46
C VAL A 10 -8.48 -5.43 -18.47
N ARG A 11 -9.19 -6.51 -18.77
CA ARG A 11 -8.62 -7.87 -18.86
C ARG A 11 -7.52 -7.93 -19.91
N GLU A 12 -7.76 -7.35 -21.09
CA GLU A 12 -6.76 -7.30 -22.15
C GLU A 12 -5.53 -6.50 -21.72
N ALA A 13 -5.71 -5.33 -21.10
CA ALA A 13 -4.60 -4.50 -20.62
C ALA A 13 -3.75 -5.23 -19.57
N VAL A 14 -4.37 -5.93 -18.62
CA VAL A 14 -3.68 -6.72 -17.58
C VAL A 14 -2.90 -7.88 -18.22
N GLN A 15 -3.50 -8.60 -19.18
CA GLN A 15 -2.84 -9.68 -19.90
C GLN A 15 -1.64 -9.17 -20.71
N GLN A 16 -1.81 -8.07 -21.43
CA GLN A 16 -0.73 -7.47 -22.21
C GLN A 16 0.41 -6.95 -21.32
N ALA A 17 0.09 -6.35 -20.16
CA ALA A 17 1.08 -5.92 -19.20
C ALA A 17 1.92 -7.10 -18.69
N TYR A 18 1.27 -8.23 -18.36
CA TYR A 18 1.96 -9.44 -17.93
C TYR A 18 2.89 -9.96 -19.05
N GLU A 19 2.39 -10.14 -20.26
CA GLU A 19 3.17 -10.65 -21.40
C GLU A 19 4.40 -9.80 -21.72
N ARG A 20 4.25 -8.48 -21.63
CA ARG A 20 5.34 -7.52 -21.88
C ARG A 20 6.41 -7.54 -20.80
N CYS A 21 6.01 -7.75 -19.54
CA CYS A 21 6.91 -7.59 -18.39
C CYS A 21 7.42 -8.92 -17.81
N LYS A 22 6.84 -10.08 -18.14
CA LYS A 22 7.22 -11.36 -17.53
C LYS A 22 8.70 -11.72 -17.68
N ASN A 23 9.32 -11.30 -18.77
CA ASN A 23 10.73 -11.56 -19.07
C ASN A 23 11.66 -10.39 -18.68
N GLU A 24 11.14 -9.34 -18.07
CA GLU A 24 11.96 -8.24 -17.58
C GLU A 24 12.94 -8.73 -16.51
N THR A 25 14.16 -8.24 -16.61
CA THR A 25 15.25 -8.57 -15.70
C THR A 25 15.77 -7.31 -15.02
N GLY A 26 16.59 -7.48 -14.00
CA GLY A 26 17.18 -6.40 -13.23
C GLY A 26 16.60 -6.30 -11.83
N GLY A 27 17.27 -5.51 -11.01
CA GLY A 27 17.00 -5.43 -9.57
C GLY A 27 17.49 -6.66 -8.80
N LYS A 28 17.30 -6.62 -7.51
CA LYS A 28 17.54 -7.75 -6.59
C LYS A 28 16.52 -7.72 -5.45
N ASN A 29 16.30 -8.87 -4.84
CA ASN A 29 15.47 -8.94 -3.64
C ASN A 29 16.07 -8.09 -2.52
N ALA A 30 15.23 -7.64 -1.57
CA ALA A 30 15.69 -6.94 -0.37
C ALA A 30 16.62 -7.85 0.46
N ASP A 31 17.92 -7.70 0.31
CA ASP A 31 18.94 -8.59 0.90
C ASP A 31 19.25 -8.28 2.37
N TYR A 32 18.84 -7.11 2.85
CA TYR A 32 18.97 -6.72 4.26
C TYR A 32 17.92 -7.36 5.19
N ILE A 33 16.92 -8.03 4.62
CA ILE A 33 15.95 -8.87 5.34
C ILE A 33 16.15 -10.32 4.86
N PRO A 34 16.77 -11.20 5.68
CA PRO A 34 17.16 -12.55 5.25
C PRO A 34 16.02 -13.39 4.65
N TYR A 35 14.80 -13.24 5.15
CA TYR A 35 13.63 -13.92 4.57
C TYR A 35 13.38 -13.46 3.12
N LEU A 36 13.34 -12.15 2.88
CA LEU A 36 13.05 -11.59 1.55
C LEU A 36 14.15 -11.90 0.54
N ALA A 37 15.41 -11.97 0.99
CA ALA A 37 16.53 -12.36 0.14
C ALA A 37 16.35 -13.74 -0.51
N ASN A 38 15.63 -14.65 0.14
CA ASN A 38 15.42 -16.03 -0.28
C ASN A 38 14.09 -16.29 -1.04
N VAL A 39 13.26 -15.27 -1.22
CA VAL A 39 12.01 -15.41 -2.02
C VAL A 39 12.39 -15.63 -3.49
N PRO A 40 11.72 -16.55 -4.22
CA PRO A 40 12.04 -16.83 -5.62
C PRO A 40 11.92 -15.57 -6.51
N SER A 41 13.02 -15.12 -7.09
CA SER A 41 13.10 -13.86 -7.84
C SER A 41 12.37 -13.88 -9.19
N ASN A 42 11.96 -15.04 -9.67
CA ASN A 42 11.23 -15.20 -10.94
C ASN A 42 9.72 -15.00 -10.82
N LEU A 43 9.18 -14.88 -9.60
CA LEU A 43 7.75 -14.67 -9.38
C LEU A 43 7.29 -13.33 -9.98
N PHE A 44 6.10 -13.38 -10.59
CA PHE A 44 5.45 -12.18 -11.11
C PHE A 44 3.94 -12.39 -11.24
N GLY A 45 3.16 -11.49 -10.67
CA GLY A 45 1.71 -11.46 -10.79
C GLY A 45 1.18 -10.05 -10.89
N ILE A 46 0.10 -9.86 -11.62
CA ILE A 46 -0.62 -8.59 -11.76
C ILE A 46 -2.12 -8.83 -11.60
N ALA A 47 -2.81 -7.94 -10.89
CA ALA A 47 -4.25 -8.02 -10.66
C ALA A 47 -4.92 -6.64 -10.74
N ALA A 48 -6.18 -6.62 -11.16
CA ALA A 48 -7.07 -5.48 -11.08
C ALA A 48 -8.37 -5.93 -10.40
N CYS A 49 -8.93 -5.10 -9.51
CA CYS A 49 -10.23 -5.32 -8.91
C CYS A 49 -11.15 -4.17 -9.31
N LEU A 50 -12.31 -4.52 -9.87
CA LEU A 50 -13.27 -3.61 -10.48
C LEU A 50 -14.38 -3.25 -9.50
N PRO A 51 -15.15 -2.16 -9.72
CA PRO A 51 -16.23 -1.72 -8.82
C PRO A 51 -17.37 -2.73 -8.66
N ASP A 52 -17.58 -3.59 -9.65
CA ASP A 52 -18.56 -4.67 -9.58
C ASP A 52 -18.12 -5.87 -8.73
N GLY A 53 -16.83 -5.91 -8.34
CA GLY A 53 -16.21 -6.96 -7.54
C GLY A 53 -15.47 -8.01 -8.36
N GLU A 54 -15.43 -7.89 -9.69
CA GLU A 54 -14.62 -8.78 -10.51
C GLU A 54 -13.13 -8.53 -10.26
N VAL A 55 -12.38 -9.62 -10.03
CA VAL A 55 -10.93 -9.60 -9.87
C VAL A 55 -10.29 -10.26 -11.09
N ILE A 56 -9.61 -9.46 -11.90
CA ILE A 56 -8.84 -9.88 -13.07
C ILE A 56 -7.41 -10.11 -12.61
N ALA A 57 -6.84 -11.28 -12.88
CA ALA A 57 -5.53 -11.66 -12.33
C ALA A 57 -4.75 -12.55 -13.32
N VAL A 58 -3.44 -12.30 -13.46
CA VAL A 58 -2.54 -13.03 -14.37
C VAL A 58 -1.19 -13.26 -13.68
N GLY A 59 -0.63 -14.46 -13.84
CA GLY A 59 0.65 -14.86 -13.25
C GLY A 59 0.52 -15.36 -11.81
N ASP A 60 1.58 -15.15 -11.00
CA ASP A 60 1.70 -15.69 -9.63
C ASP A 60 0.87 -14.90 -8.61
N THR A 61 -0.40 -14.62 -8.94
CA THR A 61 -1.27 -13.74 -8.17
C THR A 61 -1.80 -14.32 -6.87
N ASP A 62 -1.65 -15.63 -6.66
CA ASP A 62 -2.02 -16.34 -5.43
C ASP A 62 -0.82 -16.60 -4.50
N TYR A 63 0.39 -16.22 -4.92
CA TYR A 63 1.56 -16.31 -4.04
C TYR A 63 1.41 -15.34 -2.88
N LYS A 64 1.58 -15.82 -1.64
CA LYS A 64 1.57 -15.00 -0.42
C LYS A 64 2.96 -14.39 -0.20
N PHE A 65 3.04 -13.07 -0.21
CA PHE A 65 4.27 -12.31 0.05
C PHE A 65 4.05 -11.30 1.17
N GLY A 66 5.12 -10.86 1.82
CA GLY A 66 5.04 -9.84 2.86
C GLY A 66 4.50 -8.51 2.34
N ILE A 67 3.44 -8.00 2.95
CA ILE A 67 2.82 -6.72 2.57
C ILE A 67 3.78 -5.54 2.75
N GLU A 68 4.69 -5.64 3.73
CA GLU A 68 5.70 -4.65 4.05
C GLU A 68 5.13 -3.22 4.18
N SER A 69 5.78 -2.25 3.56
CA SER A 69 5.38 -0.85 3.64
C SER A 69 4.02 -0.52 3.02
N VAL A 70 3.38 -1.44 2.28
CA VAL A 70 2.01 -1.23 1.84
C VAL A 70 1.04 -1.24 3.03
N SER A 71 1.38 -1.95 4.11
CA SER A 71 0.61 -2.00 5.37
C SER A 71 0.41 -0.64 6.04
N LYS A 72 1.26 0.35 5.75
CA LYS A 72 1.14 1.71 6.27
C LYS A 72 -0.17 2.39 5.84
N VAL A 73 -0.65 2.06 4.63
CA VAL A 73 -1.91 2.63 4.08
C VAL A 73 -3.12 2.23 4.91
N PRO A 74 -3.41 0.94 5.16
CA PRO A 74 -4.49 0.53 6.04
C PRO A 74 -4.44 1.17 7.42
N THR A 75 -3.26 1.16 8.06
CA THR A 75 -3.12 1.70 9.42
C THR A 75 -3.35 3.21 9.46
N ALA A 76 -2.90 3.95 8.45
CA ALA A 76 -3.20 5.38 8.32
C ALA A 76 -4.71 5.63 8.16
N ILE A 77 -5.41 4.85 7.32
CA ILE A 77 -6.87 4.96 7.17
C ILE A 77 -7.56 4.63 8.51
N LEU A 78 -7.16 3.55 9.19
CA LEU A 78 -7.76 3.13 10.45
C LEU A 78 -7.60 4.22 11.52
N ALA A 79 -6.41 4.79 11.66
CA ALA A 79 -6.17 5.87 12.60
C ALA A 79 -7.03 7.12 12.26
N MET A 80 -7.10 7.55 10.99
CA MET A 80 -7.99 8.63 10.57
C MET A 80 -9.47 8.30 10.80
N ASN A 81 -9.88 7.04 10.65
CA ASN A 81 -11.26 6.61 10.83
C ASN A 81 -11.68 6.60 12.31
N GLN A 82 -10.73 6.30 13.21
CA GLN A 82 -10.94 6.28 14.66
C GLN A 82 -10.86 7.67 15.32
N TYR A 83 -10.08 8.57 14.74
CA TYR A 83 -9.88 9.94 15.23
C TYR A 83 -10.47 10.94 14.24
N SER A 84 -9.66 11.48 13.33
CA SER A 84 -10.03 12.26 12.17
C SER A 84 -8.82 12.45 11.25
N ALA A 85 -9.05 12.89 10.00
CA ALA A 85 -7.96 13.27 9.11
C ALA A 85 -7.18 14.49 9.63
N GLN A 86 -7.87 15.44 10.30
CA GLN A 86 -7.22 16.61 10.88
C GLN A 86 -6.30 16.21 12.03
N GLU A 87 -6.74 15.32 12.90
CA GLU A 87 -5.92 14.86 14.03
C GLU A 87 -4.69 14.06 13.56
N MET A 88 -4.80 13.30 12.47
CA MET A 88 -3.65 12.66 11.83
C MET A 88 -2.67 13.72 11.29
N LEU A 89 -3.17 14.77 10.64
CA LEU A 89 -2.36 15.87 10.11
C LEU A 89 -1.62 16.60 11.25
N ASP A 90 -2.30 16.90 12.35
CA ASP A 90 -1.73 17.61 13.50
C ASP A 90 -0.68 16.79 14.25
N LYS A 91 -0.86 15.48 14.34
CA LYS A 91 0.00 14.57 15.12
C LYS A 91 1.16 14.00 14.31
N ILE A 92 0.98 13.74 13.03
CA ILE A 92 1.95 13.07 12.16
C ILE A 92 2.36 13.94 10.99
N GLY A 93 1.41 14.54 10.27
CA GLY A 93 1.68 15.32 9.07
C GLY A 93 1.26 14.60 7.78
N ALA A 94 1.56 15.25 6.64
CA ALA A 94 1.23 14.76 5.29
C ALA A 94 2.30 15.08 4.24
N ASP A 95 3.47 15.60 4.66
CA ASP A 95 4.49 16.13 3.76
C ASP A 95 5.57 15.10 3.44
N ALA A 96 6.12 15.18 2.22
CA ALA A 96 7.31 14.45 1.83
C ALA A 96 8.56 15.07 2.46
N THR A 97 9.51 14.25 2.90
CA THR A 97 10.73 14.74 3.55
C THR A 97 11.90 14.95 2.57
N GLY A 98 11.83 14.39 1.37
CA GLY A 98 12.97 14.32 0.44
C GLY A 98 14.14 13.47 0.95
N LEU A 99 13.93 12.71 2.03
CA LEU A 99 14.92 11.84 2.67
C LEU A 99 14.44 10.37 2.61
N PRO A 100 15.35 9.40 2.80
CA PRO A 100 14.98 7.99 2.83
C PRO A 100 13.85 7.68 3.83
N PHE A 101 12.96 6.76 3.47
CA PHE A 101 11.76 6.39 4.23
C PHE A 101 12.01 5.94 5.68
N ASN A 102 13.26 5.60 6.01
CA ASN A 102 13.72 5.17 7.33
C ASN A 102 14.73 6.15 7.97
N SER A 103 14.74 7.41 7.51
CA SER A 103 15.67 8.44 7.97
C SER A 103 15.31 8.96 9.36
N ILE A 104 16.27 8.87 10.30
CA ILE A 104 16.20 9.54 11.60
C ILE A 104 16.34 11.06 11.44
N MET A 105 17.14 11.51 10.47
CA MET A 105 17.36 12.93 10.20
C MET A 105 16.06 13.63 9.76
N ALA A 106 15.14 12.94 9.10
CA ALA A 106 13.86 13.49 8.73
C ALA A 106 13.10 14.01 9.96
N ILE A 107 13.08 13.25 11.07
CA ILE A 107 12.40 13.65 12.31
C ILE A 107 13.03 14.92 12.89
N LEU A 108 14.36 15.00 12.91
CA LEU A 108 15.10 16.13 13.49
C LEU A 108 14.93 17.42 12.68
N LEU A 109 14.80 17.32 11.35
CA LEU A 109 14.65 18.47 10.45
C LEU A 109 13.21 18.97 10.39
N GLU A 110 12.22 18.13 10.67
CA GLU A 110 10.78 18.42 10.60
C GLU A 110 10.19 18.86 11.97
N ASN A 111 10.98 19.54 12.79
CA ASN A 111 10.56 20.04 14.11
C ASN A 111 9.93 18.93 14.99
N ASP A 112 10.61 17.80 15.07
CA ASP A 112 10.21 16.62 15.86
C ASP A 112 8.94 15.92 15.35
N HIS A 113 8.47 16.27 14.16
CA HIS A 113 7.33 15.63 13.49
C HIS A 113 7.74 14.39 12.69
N PRO A 114 6.90 13.35 12.67
CA PRO A 114 7.15 12.16 11.83
C PRO A 114 6.83 12.38 10.34
N SER A 115 6.41 13.55 9.93
CA SER A 115 6.16 14.08 8.58
C SER A 115 4.98 13.47 7.83
N THR A 116 4.82 12.15 7.82
CA THR A 116 3.76 11.45 7.09
C THR A 116 3.59 10.03 7.61
N PRO A 117 2.35 9.47 7.63
CA PRO A 117 2.13 8.09 8.04
C PRO A 117 2.67 7.04 7.05
N LEU A 118 3.20 7.44 5.88
CA LEU A 118 3.69 6.53 4.86
C LEU A 118 5.23 6.35 4.84
N VAL A 119 5.95 6.98 5.79
CA VAL A 119 7.35 6.65 6.13
C VAL A 119 7.41 5.93 7.48
N ASN A 120 8.55 5.32 7.82
CA ASN A 120 8.64 4.47 9.02
C ASN A 120 8.29 5.22 10.31
N ALA A 121 8.80 6.43 10.50
CA ALA A 121 8.51 7.24 11.67
C ALA A 121 7.00 7.48 11.87
N GLY A 122 6.32 7.96 10.83
CA GLY A 122 4.89 8.22 10.89
C GLY A 122 4.05 6.95 10.99
N ALA A 123 4.48 5.85 10.38
CA ALA A 123 3.78 4.58 10.46
C ALA A 123 3.85 3.97 11.87
N ILE A 124 5.01 4.01 12.54
CA ILE A 124 5.17 3.57 13.94
C ILE A 124 4.32 4.46 14.86
N SER A 125 4.34 5.78 14.64
CA SER A 125 3.47 6.71 15.36
C SER A 125 1.99 6.39 15.14
N ALA A 126 1.56 6.13 13.89
CA ALA A 126 0.17 5.75 13.57
C ALA A 126 -0.26 4.44 14.25
N CYS A 127 0.62 3.42 14.30
CA CYS A 127 0.34 2.18 15.03
C CYS A 127 0.07 2.45 16.52
N SER A 128 0.83 3.34 17.14
CA SER A 128 0.66 3.71 18.56
C SER A 128 -0.65 4.46 18.85
N MET A 129 -1.28 5.05 17.81
CA MET A 129 -2.57 5.75 17.94
C MET A 129 -3.76 4.81 17.84
N VAL A 130 -3.64 3.66 17.19
CA VAL A 130 -4.78 2.76 16.95
C VAL A 130 -5.39 2.29 18.26
N LYS A 131 -6.71 2.40 18.37
CA LYS A 131 -7.46 1.97 19.56
C LYS A 131 -7.71 0.46 19.57
N PRO A 132 -7.71 -0.17 20.73
CA PRO A 132 -7.48 0.41 22.07
C PRO A 132 -5.99 0.69 22.33
N VAL A 133 -5.67 1.89 22.81
CA VAL A 133 -4.31 2.26 23.24
C VAL A 133 -4.04 1.62 24.61
N GLY A 134 -2.82 1.10 24.82
CA GLY A 134 -2.45 0.39 26.06
C GLY A 134 -2.87 -1.09 26.08
N ASP A 135 -3.46 -1.59 25.01
CA ASP A 135 -3.84 -3.00 24.84
C ASP A 135 -3.29 -3.53 23.51
N SER A 136 -2.13 -4.16 23.56
CA SER A 136 -1.42 -4.68 22.38
C SER A 136 -2.27 -5.65 21.56
N ASP A 137 -2.98 -6.57 22.23
CA ASP A 137 -3.80 -7.57 21.55
C ASP A 137 -5.04 -6.94 20.91
N GLY A 138 -5.68 -6.00 21.58
CA GLY A 138 -6.81 -5.26 21.02
C GLY A 138 -6.41 -4.37 19.86
N ASN A 139 -5.29 -3.65 19.97
CA ASN A 139 -4.72 -2.84 18.90
C ASN A 139 -4.41 -3.72 17.65
N TRP A 140 -3.70 -4.82 17.86
CA TRP A 140 -3.38 -5.77 16.79
C TRP A 140 -4.65 -6.32 16.09
N LYS A 141 -5.66 -6.74 16.88
CA LYS A 141 -6.95 -7.20 16.33
C LYS A 141 -7.65 -6.12 15.50
N SER A 142 -7.55 -4.85 15.92
CA SER A 142 -8.11 -3.72 15.17
C SER A 142 -7.39 -3.56 13.81
N ILE A 143 -6.06 -3.64 13.78
CA ILE A 143 -5.27 -3.50 12.56
C ILE A 143 -5.52 -4.66 11.60
N VAL A 144 -5.41 -5.91 12.07
CA VAL A 144 -5.58 -7.08 11.19
C VAL A 144 -7.00 -7.16 10.65
N GLY A 145 -8.02 -6.95 11.50
CA GLY A 145 -9.42 -6.95 11.07
C GLY A 145 -9.74 -5.85 10.06
N PHE A 146 -9.09 -4.68 10.17
CA PHE A 146 -9.23 -3.62 9.18
C PHE A 146 -8.58 -3.98 7.84
N ILE A 147 -7.40 -4.58 7.86
CA ILE A 147 -6.72 -5.09 6.65
C ILE A 147 -7.58 -6.17 5.97
N GLU A 148 -8.16 -7.10 6.73
CA GLU A 148 -9.08 -8.11 6.23
C GLU A 148 -10.34 -7.50 5.60
N GLY A 149 -10.88 -6.47 6.21
CA GLY A 149 -12.00 -5.69 5.66
C GLY A 149 -11.68 -5.08 4.31
N LEU A 150 -10.49 -4.49 4.16
CA LEU A 150 -10.01 -3.93 2.89
C LEU A 150 -9.73 -5.02 1.85
N ALA A 151 -9.11 -6.13 2.25
CA ALA A 151 -8.75 -7.23 1.37
C ALA A 151 -9.96 -8.11 0.95
N GLY A 152 -11.04 -8.05 1.72
CA GLY A 152 -12.24 -8.88 1.52
C GLY A 152 -12.05 -10.35 1.89
N SER A 153 -10.97 -10.70 2.58
CA SER A 153 -10.61 -12.05 3.00
C SER A 153 -9.59 -12.02 4.13
N GLN A 154 -9.44 -13.14 4.83
CA GLN A 154 -8.49 -13.29 5.93
C GLN A 154 -7.03 -13.12 5.45
N VAL A 155 -6.20 -12.60 6.36
CA VAL A 155 -4.76 -12.50 6.22
C VAL A 155 -4.06 -13.07 7.44
N GLU A 156 -2.82 -13.50 7.28
CA GLU A 156 -2.02 -14.12 8.34
C GLU A 156 -0.61 -13.54 8.34
N VAL A 157 0.02 -13.47 9.49
CA VAL A 157 1.44 -13.11 9.60
C VAL A 157 2.30 -14.24 9.03
N ILE A 158 3.31 -13.88 8.24
CA ILE A 158 4.38 -14.81 7.84
C ILE A 158 5.39 -14.84 8.99
N ASP A 159 5.31 -15.85 9.84
CA ASP A 159 6.11 -15.95 11.07
C ASP A 159 7.62 -15.86 10.84
N GLU A 160 8.11 -16.47 9.75
CA GLU A 160 9.53 -16.42 9.40
C GLU A 160 9.97 -15.01 8.98
N LEU A 161 9.11 -14.28 8.26
CA LEU A 161 9.35 -12.88 7.92
C LEU A 161 9.34 -12.00 9.19
N TYR A 162 8.36 -12.16 10.06
CA TYR A 162 8.26 -11.43 11.32
C TYR A 162 9.51 -11.64 12.21
N LYS A 163 9.98 -12.89 12.34
CA LYS A 163 11.21 -13.19 13.08
C LYS A 163 12.44 -12.55 12.42
N SER A 164 12.51 -12.58 11.09
CA SER A 164 13.61 -12.00 10.32
C SER A 164 13.66 -10.47 10.47
N GLU A 165 12.51 -9.80 10.37
CA GLU A 165 12.36 -8.36 10.57
C GLU A 165 12.72 -7.95 12.01
N THR A 166 12.18 -8.65 13.01
CA THR A 166 12.42 -8.36 14.43
C THR A 166 13.90 -8.46 14.79
N ALA A 167 14.62 -9.39 14.18
CA ALA A 167 16.07 -9.58 14.44
C ALA A 167 16.93 -8.45 13.86
N THR A 168 16.43 -7.68 12.89
CA THR A 168 17.21 -6.67 12.14
C THR A 168 16.67 -5.23 12.27
N ASN A 169 15.63 -4.98 13.05
CA ASN A 169 14.89 -3.71 13.11
C ASN A 169 15.52 -2.61 14.02
N PHE A 170 16.81 -2.62 14.22
CA PHE A 170 17.50 -1.67 15.13
C PHE A 170 17.26 -0.20 14.77
N ASN A 171 17.21 0.13 13.48
CA ASN A 171 16.93 1.50 13.04
C ASN A 171 15.49 1.93 13.43
N ASN A 172 14.50 1.08 13.21
CA ASN A 172 13.11 1.36 13.60
C ASN A 172 12.96 1.46 15.13
N LYS A 173 13.74 0.68 15.89
CA LYS A 173 13.79 0.81 17.35
C LYS A 173 14.32 2.19 17.78
N SER A 174 15.38 2.66 17.13
CA SER A 174 15.93 4.00 17.38
C SER A 174 14.90 5.09 17.03
N ILE A 175 14.18 4.95 15.92
CA ILE A 175 13.09 5.85 15.52
C ILE A 175 11.98 5.87 16.58
N ALA A 176 11.50 4.72 17.04
CA ALA A 176 10.42 4.63 18.02
C ALA A 176 10.77 5.34 19.34
N TRP A 177 11.99 5.13 19.86
CA TRP A 177 12.44 5.79 21.08
C TRP A 177 12.73 7.28 20.90
N LEU A 178 13.21 7.71 19.72
CA LEU A 178 13.35 9.14 19.40
C LEU A 178 11.98 9.83 19.36
N LEU A 179 11.00 9.22 18.70
CA LEU A 179 9.63 9.73 18.66
C LEU A 179 8.98 9.77 20.06
N LYS A 180 9.30 8.79 20.94
CA LYS A 180 8.85 8.82 22.33
C LYS A 180 9.40 10.03 23.08
N ASN A 181 10.68 10.35 22.87
CA ASN A 181 11.30 11.55 23.46
C ASN A 181 10.58 12.86 23.04
N TYR A 182 10.03 12.89 21.84
CA TYR A 182 9.30 14.03 21.29
C TYR A 182 7.78 13.98 21.51
N ASN A 183 7.28 13.02 22.31
CA ASN A 183 5.86 12.80 22.55
C ASN A 183 5.05 12.52 21.28
N ARG A 184 5.67 11.84 20.30
CA ARG A 184 5.06 11.43 19.03
C ARG A 184 4.73 9.92 18.97
N ILE A 185 4.92 9.20 20.06
CA ILE A 185 4.42 7.85 20.30
C ILE A 185 3.39 7.94 21.42
N TYR A 186 2.21 7.40 21.17
CA TYR A 186 1.01 7.56 22.01
C TYR A 186 0.75 6.33 22.90
N ASP A 187 1.63 5.32 22.79
CA ASP A 187 1.62 4.09 23.59
C ASP A 187 3.05 3.74 24.01
N ASP A 188 3.29 2.49 24.44
CA ASP A 188 4.64 1.98 24.68
C ASP A 188 5.41 1.88 23.34
N PRO A 189 6.66 2.38 23.26
CA PRO A 189 7.41 2.40 22.00
C PRO A 189 7.82 1.01 21.52
N ASP A 190 8.17 0.08 22.41
CA ASP A 190 8.56 -1.28 22.01
C ASP A 190 7.33 -2.08 21.56
N MET A 191 6.18 -1.91 22.21
CA MET A 191 4.91 -2.48 21.79
C MET A 191 4.44 -1.92 20.44
N SER A 192 4.52 -0.61 20.25
CA SER A 192 4.15 0.05 18.99
C SER A 192 5.02 -0.41 17.83
N LEU A 193 6.31 -0.63 18.08
CA LEU A 193 7.24 -1.18 17.12
C LEU A 193 6.95 -2.65 16.79
N ASP A 194 6.61 -3.46 17.79
CA ASP A 194 6.24 -4.86 17.58
C ASP A 194 5.00 -4.98 16.68
N ILE A 195 3.96 -4.21 16.97
CA ILE A 195 2.75 -4.14 16.14
C ILE A 195 3.07 -3.69 14.71
N TYR A 196 3.90 -2.65 14.56
CA TYR A 196 4.37 -2.20 13.24
C TYR A 196 5.12 -3.30 12.50
N THR A 197 5.99 -4.06 13.16
CA THR A 197 6.73 -5.17 12.56
C THR A 197 5.81 -6.30 12.15
N ARG A 198 4.82 -6.65 12.98
CA ARG A 198 3.80 -7.66 12.68
C ARG A 198 2.98 -7.28 11.45
N GLN A 199 2.52 -6.01 11.36
CA GLN A 199 1.73 -5.59 10.19
C GLN A 199 2.54 -5.60 8.90
N CYS A 200 3.83 -5.25 8.92
CA CYS A 200 4.72 -5.38 7.76
C CYS A 200 4.86 -6.83 7.29
N SER A 201 4.82 -7.77 8.24
CA SER A 201 4.99 -9.21 8.02
C SER A 201 3.70 -9.95 7.64
N ILE A 202 2.57 -9.26 7.48
CA ILE A 202 1.33 -9.87 6.99
C ILE A 202 1.54 -10.39 5.56
N GLY A 203 1.17 -11.64 5.32
CA GLY A 203 1.15 -12.25 4.00
C GLY A 203 -0.09 -11.86 3.23
N VAL A 204 0.11 -11.27 2.04
CA VAL A 204 -0.96 -10.91 1.11
C VAL A 204 -0.69 -11.45 -0.28
N THR A 205 -1.72 -11.54 -1.10
CA THR A 205 -1.64 -11.87 -2.52
C THR A 205 -1.82 -10.61 -3.39
N ALA A 206 -1.42 -10.67 -4.66
CA ALA A 206 -1.68 -9.56 -5.59
C ALA A 206 -3.19 -9.28 -5.76
N LYS A 207 -4.03 -10.32 -5.69
CA LYS A 207 -5.50 -10.18 -5.72
C LYS A 207 -6.01 -9.41 -4.50
N GLN A 208 -5.51 -9.73 -3.30
CA GLN A 208 -5.87 -9.02 -2.07
C GLN A 208 -5.43 -7.55 -2.13
N LEU A 209 -4.21 -7.25 -2.60
CA LEU A 209 -3.76 -5.87 -2.76
C LEU A 209 -4.63 -5.09 -3.77
N ALA A 210 -5.01 -5.70 -4.89
CA ALA A 210 -5.91 -5.06 -5.86
C ALA A 210 -7.29 -4.78 -5.25
N THR A 211 -7.80 -5.69 -4.42
CA THR A 211 -9.07 -5.50 -3.70
C THR A 211 -8.98 -4.39 -2.65
N MET A 212 -7.88 -4.32 -1.89
CA MET A 212 -7.62 -3.22 -0.96
C MET A 212 -7.59 -1.86 -1.68
N ALA A 213 -6.88 -1.79 -2.80
CA ALA A 213 -6.85 -0.59 -3.64
C ALA A 213 -8.23 -0.21 -4.19
N ALA A 214 -9.01 -1.21 -4.63
CA ALA A 214 -10.36 -1.01 -5.13
C ALA A 214 -11.32 -0.55 -4.03
N THR A 215 -11.17 -1.03 -2.80
CA THR A 215 -11.93 -0.54 -1.64
C THR A 215 -11.67 0.95 -1.40
N ILE A 216 -10.42 1.39 -1.55
CA ILE A 216 -10.06 2.82 -1.47
C ILE A 216 -10.66 3.59 -2.67
N ALA A 217 -10.49 3.07 -3.89
CA ALA A 217 -11.02 3.68 -5.11
C ALA A 217 -12.56 3.82 -5.07
N ASN A 218 -13.24 2.90 -4.40
CA ASN A 218 -14.70 2.84 -4.25
C ASN A 218 -15.22 3.57 -2.98
N GLY A 219 -14.46 4.54 -2.46
CA GLY A 219 -14.88 5.38 -1.34
C GLY A 219 -15.06 4.62 -0.02
N GLY A 220 -14.30 3.56 0.21
CA GLY A 220 -14.33 2.81 1.47
C GLY A 220 -15.31 1.63 1.49
N VAL A 221 -16.00 1.34 0.41
CA VAL A 221 -16.84 0.14 0.28
C VAL A 221 -16.08 -0.93 -0.49
N ASN A 222 -15.86 -2.08 0.14
CA ASN A 222 -15.18 -3.21 -0.52
C ASN A 222 -16.03 -3.74 -1.68
N PRO A 223 -15.54 -3.73 -2.93
CA PRO A 223 -16.33 -4.09 -4.09
C PRO A 223 -16.64 -5.59 -4.19
N VAL A 224 -15.88 -6.46 -3.51
CA VAL A 224 -16.09 -7.91 -3.48
C VAL A 224 -17.13 -8.29 -2.43
N THR A 225 -16.95 -7.84 -1.19
CA THR A 225 -17.86 -8.17 -0.06
C THR A 225 -19.08 -7.25 0.04
N LYS A 226 -19.06 -6.11 -0.66
CA LYS A 226 -20.07 -5.04 -0.60
C LYS A 226 -20.23 -4.39 0.78
N GLN A 227 -19.27 -4.64 1.70
CA GLN A 227 -19.31 -4.09 3.05
C GLN A 227 -18.61 -2.73 3.11
N PRO A 228 -19.14 -1.75 3.85
CA PRO A 228 -18.43 -0.51 4.17
C PRO A 228 -17.29 -0.83 5.16
N VAL A 229 -16.09 -0.31 4.88
CA VAL A 229 -14.88 -0.52 5.68
C VAL A 229 -14.46 0.76 6.40
N PHE A 230 -14.55 1.90 5.73
CA PHE A 230 -14.20 3.20 6.29
C PHE A 230 -15.03 4.34 5.67
N LYS A 231 -14.98 5.51 6.29
CA LYS A 231 -15.74 6.69 5.87
C LYS A 231 -15.26 7.21 4.52
N PRO A 232 -16.16 7.48 3.55
CA PRO A 232 -15.79 7.82 2.17
C PRO A 232 -14.96 9.10 2.04
N GLU A 233 -15.09 10.07 2.95
CA GLU A 233 -14.29 11.29 2.97
C GLU A 233 -12.80 11.06 3.21
N LEU A 234 -12.39 9.86 3.68
CA LEU A 234 -11.00 9.50 3.89
C LEU A 234 -10.31 8.98 2.62
N ALA A 235 -11.07 8.49 1.64
CA ALA A 235 -10.51 7.97 0.39
C ALA A 235 -9.64 9.01 -0.36
N PRO A 236 -10.07 10.27 -0.59
CA PRO A 236 -9.21 11.27 -1.22
C PRO A 236 -8.01 11.66 -0.34
N LYS A 237 -8.11 11.58 0.99
CA LYS A 237 -7.01 11.91 1.90
C LYS A 237 -5.88 10.88 1.78
N ILE A 238 -6.21 9.58 1.81
CA ILE A 238 -5.20 8.54 1.66
C ILE A 238 -4.62 8.50 0.24
N ALA A 239 -5.44 8.73 -0.80
CA ALA A 239 -4.94 8.84 -2.17
C ALA A 239 -3.94 10.01 -2.33
N SER A 240 -4.18 11.14 -1.68
CA SER A 240 -3.25 12.28 -1.64
C SER A 240 -1.92 11.89 -0.95
N LEU A 241 -1.96 11.20 0.19
CA LEU A 241 -0.75 10.71 0.86
C LEU A 241 0.03 9.74 -0.03
N MET A 242 -0.66 8.82 -0.72
CA MET A 242 -0.02 7.90 -1.66
C MET A 242 0.60 8.61 -2.87
N ALA A 243 -0.01 9.70 -3.35
CA ALA A 243 0.53 10.53 -4.41
C ALA A 243 1.78 11.33 -3.95
N THR A 244 1.87 11.70 -2.67
CA THR A 244 2.95 12.52 -2.13
C THR A 244 4.17 11.70 -1.72
N VAL A 245 3.98 10.51 -1.13
CA VAL A 245 5.06 9.70 -0.50
C VAL A 245 4.90 8.19 -0.70
N GLY A 246 4.19 7.75 -1.74
CA GLY A 246 3.86 6.34 -1.94
C GLY A 246 5.00 5.47 -2.43
N PHE A 247 5.99 6.03 -3.14
CA PHE A 247 7.07 5.32 -3.84
C PHE A 247 8.47 5.66 -3.31
N TYR A 248 8.56 5.84 -1.99
CA TYR A 248 9.81 6.24 -1.36
C TYR A 248 10.36 7.53 -2.01
N GLU A 249 11.67 7.61 -2.25
CA GLU A 249 12.32 8.76 -2.87
C GLU A 249 11.91 8.98 -4.35
N HIS A 250 11.39 7.96 -5.02
CA HIS A 250 10.95 8.00 -6.42
C HIS A 250 9.46 8.28 -6.61
N THR A 251 8.77 8.82 -5.58
CA THR A 251 7.33 9.13 -5.68
C THR A 251 7.02 10.13 -6.78
N GLY A 252 7.87 11.15 -6.94
CA GLY A 252 7.71 12.16 -7.99
C GLY A 252 7.83 11.55 -9.39
N ASP A 253 8.84 10.73 -9.64
CA ASP A 253 9.07 10.06 -10.93
C ASP A 253 7.92 9.09 -11.26
N TRP A 254 7.44 8.35 -10.26
CA TRP A 254 6.29 7.48 -10.42
C TRP A 254 5.04 8.26 -10.80
N LEU A 255 4.73 9.31 -10.06
CA LEU A 255 3.52 10.11 -10.29
C LEU A 255 3.59 10.87 -11.63
N PHE A 256 4.77 11.40 -11.98
CA PHE A 256 5.01 12.04 -13.28
C PHE A 256 4.78 11.06 -14.45
N THR A 257 5.24 9.83 -14.30
CA THR A 257 5.15 8.82 -15.37
C THR A 257 3.75 8.24 -15.49
N THR A 258 3.07 7.95 -14.37
CA THR A 258 1.82 7.18 -14.38
C THR A 258 0.59 8.01 -14.05
N GLY A 259 0.75 9.06 -13.22
CA GLY A 259 -0.36 9.79 -12.63
C GLY A 259 -1.21 8.98 -11.66
N LEU A 260 -0.68 7.85 -11.11
CA LEU A 260 -1.42 7.00 -10.19
C LEU A 260 -0.96 7.17 -8.74
N PRO A 261 -1.84 7.51 -7.80
CA PRO A 261 -1.59 7.29 -6.37
C PRO A 261 -1.29 5.81 -6.12
N ALA A 262 -0.11 5.52 -5.57
CA ALA A 262 0.27 4.13 -5.32
C ALA A 262 1.15 4.00 -4.09
N LYS A 263 1.25 2.77 -3.54
CA LYS A 263 2.16 2.43 -2.44
C LYS A 263 2.95 1.19 -2.76
N THR A 264 4.26 1.29 -2.60
CA THR A 264 5.21 0.20 -2.77
C THR A 264 5.62 -0.40 -1.42
N GLY A 265 6.08 -1.65 -1.46
CA GLY A 265 6.69 -2.35 -0.33
C GLY A 265 7.87 -3.20 -0.77
N VAL A 266 8.88 -3.31 0.09
CA VAL A 266 10.13 -4.05 -0.20
C VAL A 266 9.94 -5.57 -0.33
N GLY A 267 8.74 -6.08 -0.04
CA GLY A 267 8.33 -7.45 -0.39
C GLY A 267 8.08 -7.66 -1.87
N GLY A 268 8.12 -6.59 -2.69
CA GLY A 268 7.92 -6.63 -4.13
C GLY A 268 6.49 -6.27 -4.58
N GLY A 269 5.60 -5.94 -3.64
CA GLY A 269 4.22 -5.55 -3.92
C GLY A 269 4.05 -4.06 -4.20
N ILE A 270 3.21 -3.72 -5.17
CA ILE A 270 2.77 -2.35 -5.45
C ILE A 270 1.23 -2.34 -5.50
N MET A 271 0.64 -1.41 -4.78
CA MET A 271 -0.81 -1.17 -4.72
C MET A 271 -1.12 0.20 -5.32
N GLY A 272 -1.89 0.27 -6.41
CA GLY A 272 -2.29 1.49 -7.10
C GLY A 272 -3.79 1.74 -7.05
N VAL A 273 -4.18 2.97 -6.80
CA VAL A 273 -5.58 3.41 -6.68
C VAL A 273 -5.98 4.27 -7.86
N VAL A 274 -7.02 3.89 -8.57
CA VAL A 274 -7.65 4.71 -9.61
C VAL A 274 -9.02 5.19 -9.09
N PRO A 275 -9.11 6.40 -8.50
CA PRO A 275 -10.31 6.85 -7.80
C PRO A 275 -11.58 6.75 -8.65
N GLY A 276 -12.60 6.06 -8.14
CA GLY A 276 -13.89 5.85 -8.81
C GLY A 276 -13.86 4.89 -10.00
N VAL A 277 -12.72 4.20 -10.25
CA VAL A 277 -12.56 3.31 -11.41
C VAL A 277 -12.18 1.90 -11.00
N MET A 278 -11.02 1.69 -10.36
CA MET A 278 -10.56 0.35 -9.96
C MET A 278 -9.37 0.42 -8.99
N GLY A 279 -9.04 -0.72 -8.39
CA GLY A 279 -7.74 -0.97 -7.76
C GLY A 279 -6.87 -1.81 -8.67
N VAL A 280 -5.58 -1.51 -8.72
CA VAL A 280 -4.59 -2.31 -9.44
C VAL A 280 -3.44 -2.69 -8.52
N ALA A 281 -2.87 -3.89 -8.71
CA ALA A 281 -1.70 -4.32 -7.96
C ALA A 281 -0.81 -5.21 -8.81
N ALA A 282 0.49 -5.17 -8.51
CA ALA A 282 1.43 -6.11 -9.08
C ALA A 282 2.44 -6.55 -8.01
N PHE A 283 3.00 -7.74 -8.19
CA PHE A 283 3.99 -8.34 -7.31
C PHE A 283 5.12 -8.94 -8.12
N ALA A 284 6.35 -8.57 -7.82
CA ALA A 284 7.57 -9.25 -8.25
C ALA A 284 8.71 -8.89 -7.27
N PRO A 285 9.46 -9.88 -6.73
CA PRO A 285 10.43 -9.64 -5.66
C PRO A 285 11.60 -8.72 -5.98
N PRO A 286 12.23 -8.75 -7.19
CA PRO A 286 13.40 -7.91 -7.46
C PRO A 286 13.08 -6.42 -7.47
N LEU A 287 13.86 -5.65 -6.70
CA LEU A 287 13.73 -4.22 -6.45
C LEU A 287 14.84 -3.43 -7.15
N ASP A 288 14.53 -2.17 -7.48
CA ASP A 288 15.52 -1.17 -7.86
C ASP A 288 16.27 -0.62 -6.62
N GLU A 289 17.17 0.34 -6.83
CA GLU A 289 17.98 0.94 -5.78
C GLU A 289 17.17 1.69 -4.72
N ALA A 290 16.00 2.20 -5.08
CA ALA A 290 15.08 2.87 -4.16
C ALA A 290 14.17 1.90 -3.38
N GLY A 291 14.18 0.61 -3.72
CA GLY A 291 13.35 -0.41 -3.05
C GLY A 291 12.01 -0.66 -3.73
N ASN A 292 11.83 -0.26 -4.97
CA ASN A 292 10.60 -0.46 -5.75
C ASN A 292 10.75 -1.64 -6.70
N SER A 293 9.73 -2.50 -6.79
CA SER A 293 9.75 -3.66 -7.68
C SER A 293 9.90 -3.25 -9.14
N VAL A 294 11.00 -3.68 -9.78
CA VAL A 294 11.33 -3.32 -11.17
C VAL A 294 10.23 -3.76 -12.14
N LYS A 295 9.82 -5.03 -12.04
CA LYS A 295 8.85 -5.62 -12.94
C LYS A 295 7.42 -5.10 -12.69
N ALA A 296 7.03 -4.97 -11.43
CA ALA A 296 5.72 -4.50 -11.05
C ALA A 296 5.49 -3.03 -11.46
N GLN A 297 6.50 -2.15 -11.31
CA GLN A 297 6.43 -0.76 -11.79
C GLN A 297 6.11 -0.69 -13.28
N LYS A 298 6.87 -1.43 -14.11
CA LYS A 298 6.69 -1.44 -15.56
C LYS A 298 5.31 -1.95 -15.97
N ALA A 299 4.83 -2.99 -15.30
CA ALA A 299 3.52 -3.56 -15.58
C ALA A 299 2.38 -2.59 -15.25
N LEU A 300 2.41 -1.96 -14.06
CA LEU A 300 1.39 -0.99 -13.68
C LEU A 300 1.47 0.30 -14.50
N ALA A 301 2.67 0.76 -14.87
CA ALA A 301 2.85 1.90 -15.78
C ALA A 301 2.25 1.60 -17.16
N TYR A 302 2.42 0.37 -17.69
CA TYR A 302 1.78 -0.05 -18.92
C TYR A 302 0.25 0.00 -18.83
N VAL A 303 -0.34 -0.57 -17.77
CA VAL A 303 -1.80 -0.54 -17.56
C VAL A 303 -2.31 0.90 -17.45
N ALA A 304 -1.61 1.74 -16.68
CA ALA A 304 -1.97 3.15 -16.51
C ALA A 304 -1.98 3.92 -17.85
N GLY A 305 -0.94 3.76 -18.65
CA GLY A 305 -0.83 4.41 -19.96
C GLY A 305 -1.82 3.86 -20.99
N HIS A 306 -1.96 2.52 -21.05
CA HIS A 306 -2.83 1.87 -22.03
C HIS A 306 -4.32 2.18 -21.82
N LEU A 307 -4.75 2.25 -20.55
CA LEU A 307 -6.12 2.57 -20.18
C LEU A 307 -6.36 4.07 -19.89
N ASN A 308 -5.31 4.90 -20.03
CA ASN A 308 -5.39 6.35 -19.78
C ASN A 308 -5.89 6.69 -18.35
N LEU A 309 -5.28 6.04 -17.36
CA LEU A 309 -5.72 6.11 -15.94
C LEU A 309 -5.11 7.29 -15.16
N ASN A 310 -4.34 8.16 -15.80
CA ASN A 310 -3.70 9.29 -15.14
C ASN A 310 -4.75 10.23 -14.54
N ILE A 311 -4.76 10.38 -13.20
CA ILE A 311 -5.76 11.19 -12.47
C ILE A 311 -5.64 12.70 -12.76
N PHE A 312 -4.54 13.17 -13.29
CA PHE A 312 -4.30 14.57 -13.70
C PHE A 312 -4.63 14.82 -15.17
N GLY A 313 -5.01 13.77 -15.91
CA GLY A 313 -5.34 13.85 -17.34
C GLY A 313 -6.62 14.66 -17.60
N THR A 314 -6.70 15.30 -18.75
CA THR A 314 -7.90 16.02 -19.19
C THR A 314 -9.02 15.08 -19.66
N THR A 315 -8.70 13.83 -19.93
CA THR A 315 -9.67 12.75 -20.20
C THR A 315 -9.87 11.93 -18.94
N ARG A 316 -11.07 11.95 -18.42
CA ARG A 316 -11.43 11.14 -17.25
C ARG A 316 -11.82 9.74 -17.69
N CYS A 317 -11.14 8.72 -17.20
CA CYS A 317 -11.52 7.33 -17.37
C CYS A 317 -12.63 6.97 -16.39
N VAL A 318 -13.66 6.23 -16.86
CA VAL A 318 -14.74 5.68 -16.03
C VAL A 318 -15.07 4.27 -16.52
N MET A 319 -15.58 3.42 -15.63
CA MET A 319 -16.10 2.11 -16.03
C MET A 319 -17.41 2.29 -16.84
N ALA A 320 -17.57 1.50 -17.89
CA ALA A 320 -18.81 1.39 -18.62
C ALA A 320 -19.88 0.74 -17.72
N GLU A 321 -21.10 1.25 -17.78
CA GLU A 321 -22.24 0.59 -17.13
C GLU A 321 -22.46 -0.77 -17.80
N LYS A 322 -22.68 -1.82 -17.00
CA LYS A 322 -23.09 -3.13 -17.55
C LYS A 322 -24.50 -2.98 -18.13
N GLU A 323 -24.67 -3.39 -19.39
CA GLU A 323 -26.02 -3.54 -19.91
C GLU A 323 -26.79 -4.53 -19.02
N PRO A 324 -28.07 -4.22 -18.65
CA PRO A 324 -28.86 -5.17 -17.91
C PRO A 324 -28.94 -6.47 -18.72
N ALA A 325 -28.66 -7.61 -18.08
CA ALA A 325 -28.84 -8.91 -18.73
C ALA A 325 -30.30 -8.96 -19.28
N GLU A 326 -30.40 -9.17 -20.59
CA GLU A 326 -31.73 -9.40 -21.20
C GLU A 326 -32.39 -10.58 -20.45
N ALA A 327 -33.57 -10.32 -19.89
CA ALA A 327 -34.30 -11.24 -19.02
C ALA A 327 -34.96 -12.36 -19.83
#